data_bf9607770082782d9763179077ca8f77
#
_entry.id   bf9607770082782d9763179077ca8f77
#
_cell.length_a   1.000
_cell.length_b   1.000
_cell.length_c   1.000
_cell.angle_alpha   90.00
_cell.angle_beta   90.00
_cell.angle_gamma   90.00
#
_symmetry.space_group_name_H-M   'P 1'
#
loop_
_entity.id
_entity.type
_entity.pdbx_description
1 polymer ?
#
loop_
_entity_poly.entity_id
_entity_poly.type
_entity_poly.pdbx_seq_one_letter_code
_entity_poly.pdbx_strand_id
1 'polypeptide(L)'
;MEKLQRYYLSFFCLLLFFSCEQDYSKLTPKERHDLAEKTFKDGPYFYQGSPETMSRIERAIKIDSTYCDAVRELSVAYLKRGIPHKWKIEMDKAIACDPAIWQPYRGYNYLWFYRDYKKAIVDFNASDSLTPNFIETPQGHSVDYWRGIAYLGLNDYENSIFFFNKYINKEIEESGEDWVEFTAFLYRGIAYYESNNFEEALINFNKLIHYSKQTADGKYYKALILHQQNENKKALKYLNESITDFNKGYFNDRPYVETLRQIYIQDLEQLKEKIKSIN
;
A
#
# COMPACT_ATOMS: atom_id res chain seq x y z
N MET A 1 -37.18 43.26 36.69
CA MET A 1 -35.70 43.19 36.66
C MET A 1 -35.19 41.83 36.21
N GLU A 2 -35.74 40.71 36.63
CA GLU A 2 -35.30 39.36 36.19
C GLU A 2 -35.39 39.05 34.68
N LYS A 3 -36.47 39.53 33.99
CA LYS A 3 -36.62 39.33 32.53
C LYS A 3 -35.51 40.07 31.75
N LEU A 4 -35.14 41.25 32.16
CA LEU A 4 -34.09 42.06 31.50
C LEU A 4 -32.72 41.38 31.67
N GLN A 5 -32.46 40.85 32.86
CA GLN A 5 -31.18 40.17 33.18
C GLN A 5 -31.01 38.86 32.37
N ARG A 6 -32.11 38.11 32.07
CA ARG A 6 -32.10 36.93 31.18
C ARG A 6 -31.76 37.31 29.74
N TYR A 7 -32.25 38.43 29.22
CA TYR A 7 -31.93 38.84 27.84
C TYR A 7 -30.45 39.29 27.73
N TYR A 8 -29.87 39.94 28.72
CA TYR A 8 -28.47 40.30 28.73
C TYR A 8 -27.58 39.06 28.81
N LEU A 9 -27.91 38.06 29.62
CA LEU A 9 -27.16 36.80 29.70
C LEU A 9 -27.22 36.01 28.38
N SER A 10 -28.41 35.94 27.72
CA SER A 10 -28.53 35.29 26.41
C SER A 10 -27.77 36.03 25.31
N PHE A 11 -27.73 37.37 25.35
CA PHE A 11 -26.99 38.18 24.37
C PHE A 11 -25.48 38.08 24.59
N PHE A 12 -25.05 38.01 25.82
CA PHE A 12 -23.62 37.82 26.17
C PHE A 12 -23.12 36.41 25.78
N CYS A 13 -23.94 35.37 25.93
CA CYS A 13 -23.59 34.03 25.44
C CYS A 13 -23.53 33.94 23.91
N LEU A 14 -24.34 34.72 23.16
CA LEU A 14 -24.24 34.77 21.70
C LEU A 14 -22.94 35.43 21.19
N LEU A 15 -22.36 36.36 21.96
CA LEU A 15 -21.13 37.03 21.58
C LEU A 15 -19.87 36.18 21.81
N LEU A 16 -19.96 35.09 22.57
CA LEU A 16 -18.85 34.17 22.81
C LEU A 16 -18.59 33.15 21.68
N PHE A 17 -19.50 33.08 20.69
CA PHE A 17 -19.35 32.21 19.53
C PHE A 17 -18.72 32.87 18.29
N PHE A 18 -18.30 34.11 18.35
CA PHE A 18 -17.42 34.67 17.35
C PHE A 18 -16.01 34.10 17.60
N SER A 19 -15.78 32.88 17.14
CA SER A 19 -14.44 32.37 16.95
C SER A 19 -13.72 33.39 16.06
N CYS A 20 -12.76 34.10 16.64
CA CYS A 20 -11.92 35.01 15.88
C CYS A 20 -11.10 34.14 14.91
N GLU A 21 -11.59 34.03 13.68
CA GLU A 21 -10.87 33.30 12.65
C GLU A 21 -9.56 34.04 12.40
N GLN A 22 -8.45 33.37 12.67
CA GLN A 22 -7.14 34.01 12.56
C GLN A 22 -6.88 34.34 11.09
N ASP A 23 -6.68 35.63 10.81
CA ASP A 23 -6.40 36.15 9.46
C ASP A 23 -4.90 36.02 9.15
N TYR A 24 -4.56 35.11 8.28
CA TYR A 24 -3.19 34.87 7.83
C TYR A 24 -2.82 35.69 6.57
N SER A 25 -3.74 36.49 6.04
CA SER A 25 -3.52 37.28 4.81
C SER A 25 -2.40 38.32 4.94
N LYS A 26 -2.12 38.75 6.16
CA LYS A 26 -1.07 39.74 6.48
C LYS A 26 0.36 39.18 6.50
N LEU A 27 0.49 37.84 6.54
CA LEU A 27 1.78 37.16 6.50
C LEU A 27 2.29 37.09 5.06
N THR A 28 3.60 37.23 4.90
CA THR A 28 4.26 36.96 3.63
C THR A 28 4.12 35.47 3.27
N PRO A 29 4.28 35.07 1.99
CA PRO A 29 4.26 33.65 1.60
C PRO A 29 5.22 32.79 2.43
N LYS A 30 6.43 33.31 2.71
CA LYS A 30 7.42 32.59 3.52
C LYS A 30 6.95 32.42 4.97
N GLU A 31 6.48 33.47 5.61
CA GLU A 31 5.98 33.41 6.99
C GLU A 31 4.79 32.43 7.12
N ARG A 32 3.89 32.40 6.12
CA ARG A 32 2.80 31.43 6.11
C ARG A 32 3.33 30.00 6.00
N HIS A 33 4.29 29.78 5.09
CA HIS A 33 4.89 28.45 4.91
C HIS A 33 5.58 27.97 6.20
N ASP A 34 6.44 28.82 6.78
CA ASP A 34 7.16 28.50 8.03
C ASP A 34 6.19 28.22 9.20
N LEU A 35 5.08 28.99 9.28
CA LEU A 35 4.06 28.79 10.30
C LEU A 35 3.24 27.52 10.05
N ALA A 36 2.92 27.18 8.80
CA ALA A 36 2.22 25.96 8.42
C ALA A 36 3.08 24.74 8.74
N GLU A 37 4.36 24.76 8.34
CA GLU A 37 5.33 23.72 8.66
C GLU A 37 5.45 23.50 10.16
N LYS A 38 5.63 24.56 10.92
CA LYS A 38 5.68 24.50 12.39
C LYS A 38 4.39 23.91 12.96
N THR A 39 3.22 24.37 12.50
CA THR A 39 1.92 23.87 12.95
C THR A 39 1.76 22.39 12.65
N PHE A 40 2.24 21.92 11.50
CA PHE A 40 2.20 20.53 11.09
C PHE A 40 3.13 19.64 11.91
N LYS A 41 4.37 20.10 12.17
CA LYS A 41 5.41 19.32 12.86
C LYS A 41 5.31 19.38 14.38
N ASP A 42 4.97 20.53 14.95
CA ASP A 42 4.95 20.75 16.38
C ASP A 42 3.65 20.24 17.01
N GLY A 43 3.81 19.48 18.09
CA GLY A 43 2.70 19.02 18.90
C GLY A 43 2.88 17.57 19.37
N PRO A 44 2.04 17.12 20.30
CA PRO A 44 2.13 15.76 20.79
C PRO A 44 1.90 14.76 19.67
N TYR A 45 2.57 13.61 19.77
CA TYR A 45 2.41 12.52 18.83
C TYR A 45 1.06 11.84 19.04
N PHE A 46 0.19 11.92 18.05
CA PHE A 46 -1.09 11.21 18.00
C PHE A 46 -1.10 10.20 16.84
N TYR A 47 -1.94 9.20 16.95
CA TYR A 47 -2.11 8.23 15.85
C TYR A 47 -2.53 8.95 14.56
N GLN A 48 -1.97 8.50 13.44
CA GLN A 48 -2.33 8.98 12.12
C GLN A 48 -3.84 8.80 11.87
N GLY A 49 -4.51 9.87 11.46
CA GLY A 49 -5.97 9.88 11.24
C GLY A 49 -6.80 10.07 12.52
N SER A 50 -6.20 10.29 13.71
CA SER A 50 -6.96 10.72 14.88
C SER A 50 -7.54 12.13 14.67
N PRO A 51 -8.63 12.50 15.37
CA PRO A 51 -9.21 13.84 15.27
C PRO A 51 -8.20 14.95 15.54
N GLU A 52 -7.31 14.76 16.52
CA GLU A 52 -6.29 15.71 16.91
C GLU A 52 -5.24 15.91 15.80
N THR A 53 -4.76 14.79 15.23
CA THR A 53 -3.81 14.83 14.10
C THR A 53 -4.46 15.50 12.89
N MET A 54 -5.70 15.12 12.55
CA MET A 54 -6.41 15.72 11.43
C MET A 54 -6.65 17.21 11.62
N SER A 55 -7.07 17.65 12.82
CA SER A 55 -7.28 19.08 13.12
C SER A 55 -5.98 19.88 12.98
N ARG A 56 -4.84 19.31 13.37
CA ARG A 56 -3.52 19.95 13.22
C ARG A 56 -3.14 20.07 11.75
N ILE A 57 -3.33 19.02 10.97
CA ILE A 57 -3.06 19.02 9.53
C ILE A 57 -3.96 20.04 8.81
N GLU A 58 -5.26 20.03 9.08
CA GLU A 58 -6.22 20.98 8.51
C GLU A 58 -5.90 22.42 8.86
N ARG A 59 -5.39 22.68 10.09
CA ARG A 59 -4.91 24.00 10.49
C ARG A 59 -3.69 24.43 9.68
N ALA A 60 -2.71 23.53 9.47
CA ALA A 60 -1.55 23.82 8.64
C ALA A 60 -1.95 24.18 7.20
N ILE A 61 -2.87 23.43 6.60
CA ILE A 61 -3.42 23.70 5.27
C ILE A 61 -4.19 25.04 5.22
N LYS A 62 -4.88 25.39 6.31
CA LYS A 62 -5.58 26.68 6.42
C LYS A 62 -4.60 27.86 6.47
N ILE A 63 -3.44 27.68 7.11
CA ILE A 63 -2.38 28.68 7.16
C ILE A 63 -1.73 28.83 5.78
N ASP A 64 -1.35 27.72 5.15
CA ASP A 64 -0.76 27.66 3.82
C ASP A 64 -1.34 26.47 3.02
N SER A 65 -2.26 26.78 2.10
CA SER A 65 -2.88 25.75 1.26
C SER A 65 -1.93 25.11 0.24
N THR A 66 -0.73 25.66 0.07
CA THR A 66 0.34 25.13 -0.79
C THR A 66 1.35 24.28 -0.04
N TYR A 67 1.17 24.08 1.28
CA TYR A 67 2.03 23.21 2.07
C TYR A 67 1.73 21.73 1.77
N CYS A 68 2.45 21.19 0.80
CA CYS A 68 2.16 19.90 0.15
C CYS A 68 2.21 18.70 1.10
N ASP A 69 3.11 18.70 2.09
CA ASP A 69 3.22 17.61 3.06
C ASP A 69 1.96 17.46 3.91
N ALA A 70 1.35 18.58 4.33
CA ALA A 70 0.10 18.54 5.07
C ALA A 70 -1.06 18.05 4.20
N VAL A 71 -1.14 18.51 2.95
CA VAL A 71 -2.16 18.08 1.98
C VAL A 71 -2.06 16.57 1.74
N ARG A 72 -0.85 16.06 1.49
CA ARG A 72 -0.60 14.64 1.33
C ARG A 72 -0.98 13.84 2.58
N GLU A 73 -0.57 14.30 3.75
CA GLU A 73 -0.85 13.60 5.00
C GLU A 73 -2.35 13.53 5.31
N LEU A 74 -3.11 14.59 4.98
CA LEU A 74 -4.57 14.58 5.09
C LEU A 74 -5.20 13.51 4.18
N SER A 75 -4.66 13.35 2.97
CA SER A 75 -5.11 12.29 2.05
C SER A 75 -4.92 10.90 2.65
N VAL A 76 -3.79 10.64 3.31
CA VAL A 76 -3.53 9.36 3.98
C VAL A 76 -4.53 9.09 5.11
N ALA A 77 -4.87 10.11 5.88
CA ALA A 77 -5.88 9.99 6.92
C ALA A 77 -7.24 9.57 6.35
N TYR A 78 -7.66 10.18 5.23
CA TYR A 78 -8.91 9.79 4.54
C TYR A 78 -8.83 8.40 3.92
N LEU A 79 -7.67 8.00 3.36
CA LEU A 79 -7.44 6.66 2.82
C LEU A 79 -7.69 5.59 3.89
N LYS A 80 -7.00 5.71 5.05
CA LYS A 80 -7.09 4.76 6.16
C LYS A 80 -8.46 4.72 6.82
N ARG A 81 -9.24 5.79 6.73
CA ARG A 81 -10.63 5.87 7.22
C ARG A 81 -11.66 5.40 6.20
N GLY A 82 -11.25 4.98 5.02
CA GLY A 82 -12.16 4.52 3.95
C GLY A 82 -13.05 5.62 3.38
N ILE A 83 -12.52 6.84 3.21
CA ILE A 83 -13.25 8.00 2.67
C ILE A 83 -12.67 8.38 1.29
N PRO A 84 -12.98 7.58 0.23
CA PRO A 84 -12.29 7.65 -1.06
C PRO A 84 -12.43 8.99 -1.79
N HIS A 85 -13.60 9.64 -1.70
CA HIS A 85 -13.83 10.91 -2.37
C HIS A 85 -12.98 12.04 -1.79
N LYS A 86 -12.78 12.07 -0.47
CA LYS A 86 -11.88 13.05 0.19
C LYS A 86 -10.43 12.72 -0.07
N TRP A 87 -10.06 11.42 0.04
CA TRP A 87 -8.71 10.97 -0.31
C TRP A 87 -8.30 11.45 -1.71
N LYS A 88 -9.17 11.23 -2.71
CA LYS A 88 -8.87 11.57 -4.10
C LYS A 88 -8.61 13.06 -4.30
N ILE A 89 -9.42 13.92 -3.67
CA ILE A 89 -9.27 15.38 -3.77
C ILE A 89 -7.92 15.83 -3.19
N GLU A 90 -7.58 15.36 -1.99
CA GLU A 90 -6.33 15.78 -1.34
C GLU A 90 -5.10 15.15 -2.02
N MET A 91 -5.21 13.92 -2.51
CA MET A 91 -4.13 13.28 -3.26
C MET A 91 -3.86 13.98 -4.60
N ASP A 92 -4.90 14.42 -5.31
CA ASP A 92 -4.73 15.19 -6.56
C ASP A 92 -4.06 16.54 -6.31
N LYS A 93 -4.37 17.21 -5.20
CA LYS A 93 -3.65 18.43 -4.80
C LYS A 93 -2.17 18.14 -4.49
N ALA A 94 -1.88 17.05 -3.78
CA ALA A 94 -0.50 16.65 -3.51
C ALA A 94 0.28 16.39 -4.81
N ILE A 95 -0.33 15.72 -5.79
CA ILE A 95 0.28 15.50 -7.11
C ILE A 95 0.50 16.83 -7.85
N ALA A 96 -0.43 17.77 -7.75
CA ALA A 96 -0.22 19.10 -8.36
C ALA A 96 0.97 19.85 -7.75
N CYS A 97 1.33 19.56 -6.50
CA CYS A 97 2.51 20.09 -5.85
C CYS A 97 3.81 19.45 -6.37
N ASP A 98 3.87 18.11 -6.34
CA ASP A 98 5.04 17.33 -6.76
C ASP A 98 4.58 16.03 -7.43
N PRO A 99 4.39 16.05 -8.76
CA PRO A 99 3.93 14.89 -9.47
C PRO A 99 4.94 13.73 -9.47
N ALA A 100 6.24 14.02 -9.43
CA ALA A 100 7.27 12.98 -9.46
C ALA A 100 7.18 12.08 -8.21
N ILE A 101 6.94 12.67 -7.05
CA ILE A 101 6.83 11.94 -5.78
C ILE A 101 5.44 11.34 -5.60
N TRP A 102 4.37 12.14 -5.83
CA TRP A 102 3.04 11.74 -5.37
C TRP A 102 2.21 10.95 -6.39
N GLN A 103 2.55 11.03 -7.67
CA GLN A 103 1.84 10.23 -8.68
C GLN A 103 2.11 8.73 -8.56
N PRO A 104 3.36 8.25 -8.45
CA PRO A 104 3.63 6.84 -8.19
C PRO A 104 3.08 6.38 -6.81
N TYR A 105 3.06 7.26 -5.80
CA TYR A 105 2.42 6.97 -4.53
C TYR A 105 0.89 6.80 -4.66
N ARG A 106 0.21 7.60 -5.50
CA ARG A 106 -1.21 7.40 -5.80
C ARG A 106 -1.43 6.06 -6.52
N GLY A 107 -0.54 5.68 -7.43
CA GLY A 107 -0.53 4.36 -8.07
C GLY A 107 -0.50 3.22 -7.05
N TYR A 108 0.38 3.32 -6.05
CA TYR A 108 0.44 2.39 -4.92
C TYR A 108 -0.89 2.33 -4.14
N ASN A 109 -1.55 3.47 -3.92
CA ASN A 109 -2.85 3.50 -3.23
C ASN A 109 -3.96 2.85 -4.08
N TYR A 110 -3.99 3.09 -5.39
CA TYR A 110 -4.90 2.39 -6.30
C TYR A 110 -4.68 0.89 -6.31
N LEU A 111 -3.42 0.44 -6.31
CA LEU A 111 -3.05 -0.97 -6.29
C LEU A 111 -3.64 -1.68 -5.07
N TRP A 112 -3.36 -1.17 -3.88
CA TRP A 112 -3.62 -1.90 -2.64
C TRP A 112 -4.96 -1.58 -1.99
N PHE A 113 -5.35 -0.32 -1.91
CA PHE A 113 -6.55 0.09 -1.19
C PHE A 113 -7.82 0.04 -2.04
N TYR A 114 -7.69 0.22 -3.36
CA TYR A 114 -8.84 0.29 -4.26
C TYR A 114 -8.90 -0.85 -5.27
N ARG A 115 -7.86 -1.66 -5.38
CA ARG A 115 -7.76 -2.73 -6.39
C ARG A 115 -8.01 -2.22 -7.83
N ASP A 116 -7.77 -0.93 -8.07
CA ASP A 116 -7.87 -0.32 -9.38
C ASP A 116 -6.52 -0.43 -10.11
N TYR A 117 -6.23 -1.66 -10.53
CA TYR A 117 -4.96 -2.01 -11.16
C TYR A 117 -4.67 -1.18 -12.41
N LYS A 118 -5.73 -0.85 -13.20
CA LYS A 118 -5.57 -0.02 -14.41
C LYS A 118 -5.08 1.38 -14.07
N LYS A 119 -5.69 2.04 -13.07
CA LYS A 119 -5.22 3.36 -12.62
C LYS A 119 -3.85 3.30 -11.97
N ALA A 120 -3.55 2.23 -11.22
CA ALA A 120 -2.22 2.01 -10.66
C ALA A 120 -1.16 1.98 -11.76
N ILE A 121 -1.37 1.20 -12.83
CA ILE A 121 -0.46 1.10 -13.98
C ILE A 121 -0.30 2.45 -14.68
N VAL A 122 -1.39 3.21 -14.87
CA VAL A 122 -1.32 4.56 -15.48
C VAL A 122 -0.41 5.48 -14.66
N ASP A 123 -0.55 5.49 -13.34
CA ASP A 123 0.27 6.33 -12.46
C ASP A 123 1.73 5.87 -12.43
N PHE A 124 2.00 4.57 -12.41
CA PHE A 124 3.36 4.03 -12.48
C PHE A 124 4.02 4.31 -13.83
N ASN A 125 3.28 4.26 -14.94
CA ASN A 125 3.81 4.58 -16.26
C ASN A 125 4.10 6.08 -16.42
N ALA A 126 3.29 6.95 -15.81
CA ALA A 126 3.55 8.38 -15.80
C ALA A 126 4.85 8.73 -15.06
N SER A 127 5.22 7.95 -14.03
CA SER A 127 6.50 8.08 -13.33
C SER A 127 7.71 8.00 -14.27
N ASP A 128 7.71 7.09 -15.26
CA ASP A 128 8.79 6.97 -16.22
C ASP A 128 9.00 8.25 -17.07
N SER A 129 7.93 9.00 -17.32
CA SER A 129 7.99 10.27 -18.05
C SER A 129 8.40 11.44 -17.16
N LEU A 130 8.04 11.39 -15.88
CA LEU A 130 8.37 12.42 -14.88
C LEU A 130 9.85 12.35 -14.46
N THR A 131 10.37 11.12 -14.35
CA THR A 131 11.75 10.85 -13.90
C THR A 131 12.44 9.86 -14.84
N PRO A 132 12.73 10.22 -16.11
CA PRO A 132 13.16 9.27 -17.15
C PRO A 132 14.50 8.57 -16.86
N ASN A 133 15.32 9.13 -15.98
CA ASN A 133 16.62 8.57 -15.61
C ASN A 133 16.64 7.97 -14.19
N PHE A 134 15.48 7.83 -13.58
CA PHE A 134 15.34 7.32 -12.22
C PHE A 134 14.09 6.45 -12.10
N ILE A 135 14.19 5.34 -11.37
CA ILE A 135 13.05 4.48 -11.09
C ILE A 135 12.54 4.82 -9.69
N GLU A 136 11.34 5.38 -9.64
CA GLU A 136 10.70 5.73 -8.37
C GLU A 136 10.41 4.50 -7.51
N THR A 137 10.54 4.69 -6.19
CA THR A 137 10.37 3.61 -5.20
C THR A 137 9.30 3.95 -4.15
N PRO A 138 8.03 4.17 -4.56
CA PRO A 138 6.98 4.49 -3.61
C PRO A 138 6.81 3.35 -2.60
N GLN A 139 6.82 3.70 -1.32
CA GLN A 139 6.71 2.72 -0.22
C GLN A 139 7.82 1.65 -0.22
N GLY A 140 9.03 2.02 -0.63
CA GLY A 140 10.22 1.20 -0.50
C GLY A 140 10.47 0.17 -1.60
N HIS A 141 9.56 0.04 -2.60
CA HIS A 141 9.76 -0.86 -3.74
C HIS A 141 9.59 -0.12 -5.05
N SER A 142 10.33 -0.54 -6.07
CA SER A 142 10.32 0.12 -7.37
C SER A 142 8.94 0.05 -8.04
N VAL A 143 8.66 1.02 -8.90
CA VAL A 143 7.41 1.01 -9.68
C VAL A 143 7.30 -0.22 -10.58
N ASP A 144 8.42 -0.83 -10.99
CA ASP A 144 8.40 -2.07 -11.78
C ASP A 144 7.90 -3.27 -10.95
N TYR A 145 8.31 -3.35 -9.67
CA TYR A 145 7.76 -4.35 -8.74
C TYR A 145 6.23 -4.18 -8.57
N TRP A 146 5.76 -2.94 -8.40
CA TRP A 146 4.33 -2.65 -8.26
C TRP A 146 3.55 -2.89 -9.56
N ARG A 147 4.14 -2.60 -10.74
CA ARG A 147 3.55 -2.96 -12.04
C ARG A 147 3.35 -4.46 -12.17
N GLY A 148 4.36 -5.24 -11.79
CA GLY A 148 4.27 -6.71 -11.77
C GLY A 148 3.03 -7.20 -11.00
N ILE A 149 2.80 -6.67 -9.80
CA ILE A 149 1.61 -7.01 -9.00
C ILE A 149 0.32 -6.49 -9.66
N ALA A 150 0.33 -5.27 -10.22
CA ALA A 150 -0.86 -4.71 -10.85
C ALA A 150 -1.31 -5.51 -12.09
N TYR A 151 -0.37 -5.93 -12.93
CA TYR A 151 -0.67 -6.79 -14.08
C TYR A 151 -1.13 -8.20 -13.66
N LEU A 152 -0.56 -8.77 -12.59
CA LEU A 152 -1.08 -10.00 -12.00
C LEU A 152 -2.54 -9.83 -11.54
N GLY A 153 -2.87 -8.69 -10.95
CA GLY A 153 -4.24 -8.34 -10.56
C GLY A 153 -5.22 -8.23 -11.73
N LEU A 154 -4.73 -7.93 -12.93
CA LEU A 154 -5.50 -7.95 -14.19
C LEU A 154 -5.52 -9.32 -14.87
N ASN A 155 -4.84 -10.33 -14.33
CA ASN A 155 -4.57 -11.63 -14.95
C ASN A 155 -3.77 -11.50 -16.28
N ASP A 156 -3.04 -10.40 -16.44
CA ASP A 156 -2.11 -10.20 -17.54
C ASP A 156 -0.73 -10.74 -17.11
N TYR A 157 -0.61 -12.08 -17.21
CA TYR A 157 0.57 -12.78 -16.70
C TYR A 157 1.83 -12.45 -17.47
N GLU A 158 1.73 -12.20 -18.77
CA GLU A 158 2.87 -11.84 -19.63
C GLU A 158 3.51 -10.54 -19.15
N ASN A 159 2.74 -9.47 -19.01
CA ASN A 159 3.23 -8.19 -18.50
C ASN A 159 3.65 -8.27 -17.02
N SER A 160 2.93 -9.05 -16.20
CA SER A 160 3.33 -9.29 -14.81
C SER A 160 4.74 -9.88 -14.73
N ILE A 161 5.01 -10.96 -15.46
CA ILE A 161 6.31 -11.62 -15.53
C ILE A 161 7.38 -10.68 -16.10
N PHE A 162 7.04 -9.92 -17.14
CA PHE A 162 7.97 -8.94 -17.75
C PHE A 162 8.47 -7.92 -16.72
N PHE A 163 7.57 -7.31 -15.95
CA PHE A 163 7.94 -6.29 -14.97
C PHE A 163 8.67 -6.88 -13.75
N PHE A 164 8.30 -8.08 -13.30
CA PHE A 164 9.07 -8.77 -12.27
C PHE A 164 10.48 -9.14 -12.76
N ASN A 165 10.64 -9.56 -14.00
CA ASN A 165 11.96 -9.82 -14.59
C ASN A 165 12.80 -8.55 -14.62
N LYS A 166 12.21 -7.43 -15.05
CA LYS A 166 12.88 -6.13 -15.08
C LYS A 166 13.36 -5.72 -13.68
N TYR A 167 12.49 -5.83 -12.67
CA TYR A 167 12.83 -5.54 -11.28
C TYR A 167 13.93 -6.47 -10.75
N ILE A 168 13.73 -7.79 -10.84
CA ILE A 168 14.64 -8.78 -10.29
C ILE A 168 16.02 -8.71 -10.94
N ASN A 169 16.08 -8.60 -12.28
CA ASN A 169 17.35 -8.51 -12.98
C ASN A 169 18.15 -7.26 -12.60
N LYS A 170 17.46 -6.13 -12.45
CA LYS A 170 18.08 -4.90 -11.98
C LYS A 170 18.66 -5.05 -10.57
N GLU A 171 17.88 -5.58 -9.62
CA GLU A 171 18.38 -5.80 -8.25
C GLU A 171 19.57 -6.76 -8.22
N ILE A 172 19.55 -7.82 -9.03
CA ILE A 172 20.66 -8.77 -9.14
C ILE A 172 21.91 -8.08 -9.69
N GLU A 173 21.77 -7.25 -10.72
CA GLU A 173 22.87 -6.52 -11.34
C GLU A 173 23.52 -5.50 -10.39
N GLU A 174 22.68 -4.77 -9.64
CA GLU A 174 23.11 -3.68 -8.76
C GLU A 174 23.61 -4.17 -7.39
N SER A 175 23.00 -5.22 -6.83
CA SER A 175 23.20 -5.62 -5.43
C SER A 175 23.40 -7.12 -5.21
N GLY A 176 23.00 -7.96 -6.16
CA GLY A 176 23.01 -9.41 -6.03
C GLY A 176 21.65 -10.02 -5.68
N GLU A 177 21.47 -11.32 -5.93
CA GLU A 177 20.17 -12.00 -5.76
C GLU A 177 19.70 -12.00 -4.29
N ASP A 178 20.60 -11.98 -3.33
CA ASP A 178 20.28 -11.96 -1.90
C ASP A 178 19.55 -10.67 -1.46
N TRP A 179 19.63 -9.61 -2.26
CA TRP A 179 18.97 -8.32 -2.02
C TRP A 179 17.63 -8.18 -2.73
N VAL A 180 17.26 -9.12 -3.58
CA VAL A 180 15.94 -9.12 -4.22
C VAL A 180 14.86 -9.31 -3.16
N GLU A 181 13.87 -8.43 -3.16
CA GLU A 181 12.70 -8.62 -2.31
C GLU A 181 12.04 -9.98 -2.59
N PHE A 182 12.05 -10.86 -1.61
CA PHE A 182 11.66 -12.27 -1.79
C PHE A 182 10.20 -12.45 -2.23
N THR A 183 9.32 -11.50 -1.92
CA THR A 183 7.93 -11.50 -2.40
C THR A 183 7.82 -11.27 -3.90
N ALA A 184 8.87 -10.77 -4.57
CA ALA A 184 8.92 -10.73 -6.04
C ALA A 184 8.93 -12.15 -6.63
N PHE A 185 9.66 -13.08 -5.98
CA PHE A 185 9.62 -14.49 -6.37
C PHE A 185 8.25 -15.11 -6.10
N LEU A 186 7.56 -14.71 -5.02
CA LEU A 186 6.18 -15.16 -4.76
C LEU A 186 5.26 -14.76 -5.91
N TYR A 187 5.16 -13.47 -6.20
CA TYR A 187 4.21 -12.98 -7.19
C TYR A 187 4.55 -13.39 -8.62
N ARG A 188 5.83 -13.42 -9.00
CA ARG A 188 6.25 -13.96 -10.30
C ARG A 188 5.95 -15.45 -10.40
N GLY A 189 6.18 -16.20 -9.31
CA GLY A 189 5.82 -17.61 -9.21
C GLY A 189 4.32 -17.86 -9.39
N ILE A 190 3.48 -17.00 -8.78
CA ILE A 190 2.02 -17.05 -8.96
C ILE A 190 1.64 -16.75 -10.42
N ALA A 191 2.25 -15.75 -11.06
CA ALA A 191 2.00 -15.43 -12.46
C ALA A 191 2.34 -16.61 -13.39
N TYR A 192 3.46 -17.29 -13.15
CA TYR A 192 3.81 -18.52 -13.87
C TYR A 192 2.84 -19.68 -13.56
N TYR A 193 2.43 -19.84 -12.31
CA TYR A 193 1.48 -20.87 -11.92
C TYR A 193 0.12 -20.68 -12.61
N GLU A 194 -0.43 -19.48 -12.57
CA GLU A 194 -1.72 -19.14 -13.17
C GLU A 194 -1.70 -19.16 -14.71
N SER A 195 -0.52 -18.98 -15.32
CA SER A 195 -0.31 -19.19 -16.77
C SER A 195 0.04 -20.64 -17.14
N ASN A 196 -0.07 -21.59 -16.21
CA ASN A 196 0.25 -23.01 -16.36
C ASN A 196 1.72 -23.32 -16.67
N ASN A 197 2.64 -22.41 -16.42
CA ASN A 197 4.07 -22.66 -16.53
C ASN A 197 4.62 -23.14 -15.17
N PHE A 198 4.33 -24.40 -14.84
CA PHE A 198 4.62 -24.96 -13.51
C PHE A 198 6.11 -25.13 -13.21
N GLU A 199 6.94 -25.33 -14.24
CA GLU A 199 8.39 -25.45 -14.07
C GLU A 199 8.99 -24.13 -13.55
N GLU A 200 8.71 -23.03 -14.25
CA GLU A 200 9.16 -21.71 -13.84
C GLU A 200 8.53 -21.26 -12.48
N ALA A 201 7.28 -21.61 -12.24
CA ALA A 201 6.64 -21.38 -10.96
C ALA A 201 7.40 -22.06 -9.81
N LEU A 202 7.77 -23.35 -9.98
CA LEU A 202 8.55 -24.09 -8.98
C LEU A 202 9.93 -23.49 -8.74
N ILE A 203 10.62 -22.99 -9.77
CA ILE A 203 11.89 -22.29 -9.62
C ILE A 203 11.70 -21.07 -8.71
N ASN A 204 10.67 -20.29 -8.95
CA ASN A 204 10.38 -19.08 -8.15
C ASN A 204 9.99 -19.42 -6.71
N PHE A 205 9.10 -20.40 -6.48
CA PHE A 205 8.75 -20.81 -5.11
C PHE A 205 9.92 -21.45 -4.36
N ASN A 206 10.83 -22.13 -5.06
CA ASN A 206 12.05 -22.62 -4.43
C ASN A 206 12.99 -21.48 -4.02
N LYS A 207 13.12 -20.42 -4.82
CA LYS A 207 13.85 -19.21 -4.44
C LYS A 207 13.21 -18.52 -3.24
N LEU A 208 11.89 -18.33 -3.24
CA LEU A 208 11.17 -17.80 -2.09
C LEU A 208 11.45 -18.60 -0.81
N ILE A 209 11.36 -19.94 -0.88
CA ILE A 209 11.63 -20.83 0.28
C ILE A 209 13.11 -20.79 0.70
N HIS A 210 14.03 -20.57 -0.25
CA HIS A 210 15.45 -20.43 0.05
C HIS A 210 15.74 -19.17 0.87
N TYR A 211 15.21 -18.01 0.44
CA TYR A 211 15.44 -16.72 1.09
C TYR A 211 14.54 -16.51 2.31
N SER A 212 13.32 -17.06 2.28
CA SER A 212 12.40 -17.06 3.42
C SER A 212 11.99 -18.48 3.78
N LYS A 213 12.78 -19.12 4.68
CA LYS A 213 12.53 -20.52 5.11
C LYS A 213 11.16 -20.72 5.73
N GLN A 214 10.63 -19.70 6.38
CA GLN A 214 9.29 -19.66 6.99
C GLN A 214 8.37 -18.87 6.05
N THR A 215 7.70 -19.58 5.15
CA THR A 215 6.75 -19.00 4.19
C THR A 215 5.63 -19.99 3.88
N ALA A 216 4.44 -19.67 4.34
CA ALA A 216 3.26 -20.50 4.07
C ALA A 216 2.90 -20.47 2.59
N ASP A 217 2.94 -19.27 1.98
CA ASP A 217 2.57 -19.06 0.58
C ASP A 217 3.41 -19.90 -0.39
N GLY A 218 4.73 -19.78 -0.30
CA GLY A 218 5.65 -20.51 -1.20
C GLY A 218 5.47 -22.02 -1.11
N LYS A 219 5.28 -22.54 0.10
CA LYS A 219 5.05 -23.98 0.34
C LYS A 219 3.67 -24.43 -0.11
N TYR A 220 2.64 -23.60 0.05
CA TYR A 220 1.29 -23.87 -0.43
C TYR A 220 1.25 -23.99 -1.96
N TYR A 221 1.75 -23.01 -2.69
CA TYR A 221 1.79 -23.06 -4.15
C TYR A 221 2.64 -24.20 -4.68
N LYS A 222 3.76 -24.52 -4.02
CA LYS A 222 4.56 -25.69 -4.35
C LYS A 222 3.78 -26.99 -4.13
N ALA A 223 3.01 -27.09 -3.06
CA ALA A 223 2.15 -28.25 -2.79
C ALA A 223 1.04 -28.39 -3.83
N LEU A 224 0.44 -27.29 -4.29
CA LEU A 224 -0.54 -27.30 -5.39
C LEU A 224 0.04 -27.92 -6.66
N ILE A 225 1.22 -27.45 -7.08
CA ILE A 225 1.88 -27.96 -8.29
C ILE A 225 2.22 -29.46 -8.17
N LEU A 226 2.82 -29.85 -7.04
CA LEU A 226 3.16 -31.25 -6.79
C LEU A 226 1.93 -32.16 -6.78
N HIS A 227 0.80 -31.68 -6.26
CA HIS A 227 -0.47 -32.41 -6.32
C HIS A 227 -0.96 -32.58 -7.76
N GLN A 228 -0.91 -31.53 -8.58
CA GLN A 228 -1.25 -31.62 -10.01
C GLN A 228 -0.34 -32.60 -10.78
N GLN A 229 0.91 -32.75 -10.35
CA GLN A 229 1.88 -33.71 -10.89
C GLN A 229 1.72 -35.13 -10.33
N ASN A 230 0.68 -35.40 -9.52
CA ASN A 230 0.44 -36.66 -8.80
C ASN A 230 1.52 -37.04 -7.77
N GLU A 231 2.35 -36.09 -7.35
CA GLU A 231 3.38 -36.29 -6.33
C GLU A 231 2.81 -36.08 -4.90
N ASN A 232 1.70 -36.76 -4.60
CA ASN A 232 0.88 -36.52 -3.41
C ASN A 232 1.66 -36.58 -2.06
N LYS A 233 2.63 -37.50 -1.92
CA LYS A 233 3.45 -37.58 -0.71
C LYS A 233 4.27 -36.29 -0.49
N LYS A 234 4.88 -35.77 -1.55
CA LYS A 234 5.64 -34.52 -1.48
C LYS A 234 4.71 -33.31 -1.26
N ALA A 235 3.57 -33.29 -1.94
CA ALA A 235 2.55 -32.26 -1.78
C ALA A 235 2.10 -32.18 -0.31
N LEU A 236 1.74 -33.29 0.33
CA LEU A 236 1.35 -33.32 1.76
C LEU A 236 2.46 -32.86 2.68
N LYS A 237 3.72 -33.18 2.39
CA LYS A 237 4.87 -32.69 3.18
C LYS A 237 4.90 -31.15 3.18
N TYR A 238 4.98 -30.53 1.99
CA TYR A 238 5.03 -29.06 1.87
C TYR A 238 3.78 -28.38 2.39
N LEU A 239 2.62 -28.98 2.22
CA LEU A 239 1.37 -28.45 2.75
C LEU A 239 1.31 -28.45 4.28
N ASN A 240 1.78 -29.50 4.94
CA ASN A 240 1.86 -29.57 6.41
C ASN A 240 2.87 -28.52 6.95
N GLU A 241 4.00 -28.31 6.26
CA GLU A 241 4.93 -27.24 6.57
C GLU A 241 4.30 -25.86 6.38
N SER A 242 3.53 -25.66 5.28
CA SER A 242 2.77 -24.44 5.01
C SER A 242 1.76 -24.13 6.12
N ILE A 243 0.95 -25.11 6.54
CA ILE A 243 0.00 -24.98 7.67
C ILE A 243 0.73 -24.59 8.95
N THR A 244 1.89 -25.18 9.19
CA THR A 244 2.71 -24.87 10.37
C THR A 244 3.18 -23.42 10.35
N ASP A 245 3.67 -22.95 9.21
CA ASP A 245 4.15 -21.58 9.03
C ASP A 245 2.99 -20.59 9.11
N PHE A 246 1.86 -20.89 8.47
CA PHE A 246 0.64 -20.07 8.52
C PHE A 246 0.17 -19.83 9.97
N ASN A 247 0.08 -20.91 10.76
CA ASN A 247 -0.34 -20.83 12.16
C ASN A 247 0.63 -20.04 13.06
N LYS A 248 1.87 -19.84 12.60
CA LYS A 248 2.87 -19.00 13.26
C LYS A 248 2.88 -17.56 12.76
N GLY A 249 2.03 -17.22 11.78
CA GLY A 249 1.97 -15.89 11.18
C GLY A 249 2.99 -15.66 10.06
N TYR A 250 3.64 -16.70 9.53
CA TYR A 250 4.60 -16.59 8.43
C TYR A 250 3.93 -16.75 7.07
N PHE A 251 3.12 -15.80 6.71
CA PHE A 251 2.47 -15.70 5.39
C PHE A 251 2.51 -14.26 4.88
N ASN A 252 2.29 -14.07 3.59
CA ASN A 252 2.32 -12.76 2.97
C ASN A 252 1.07 -11.96 3.35
N ASP A 253 1.24 -11.01 4.26
CA ASP A 253 0.18 -10.12 4.73
C ASP A 253 0.59 -8.64 4.66
N ARG A 254 -0.38 -7.75 4.79
CA ARG A 254 -0.17 -6.30 4.85
C ARG A 254 -1.11 -5.65 5.84
N PRO A 255 -0.65 -4.61 6.55
CA PRO A 255 -1.55 -3.80 7.36
C PRO A 255 -2.63 -3.13 6.50
N TYR A 256 -3.87 -3.10 6.99
CA TYR A 256 -5.04 -2.41 6.43
C TYR A 256 -5.67 -3.01 5.18
N VAL A 257 -5.00 -3.88 4.43
CA VAL A 257 -5.52 -4.44 3.17
C VAL A 257 -5.08 -5.89 3.02
N GLU A 258 -5.91 -6.69 2.37
CA GLU A 258 -5.51 -8.03 1.93
C GLU A 258 -4.45 -7.94 0.83
N THR A 259 -3.50 -8.85 0.83
CA THR A 259 -2.56 -8.99 -0.28
C THR A 259 -3.24 -9.57 -1.53
N LEU A 260 -2.65 -9.35 -2.69
CA LEU A 260 -3.13 -10.02 -3.90
C LEU A 260 -2.84 -11.52 -3.79
N ARG A 261 -3.85 -12.35 -4.09
CA ARG A 261 -3.77 -13.81 -3.95
C ARG A 261 -3.40 -14.25 -2.52
N GLN A 262 -3.90 -13.55 -1.52
CA GLN A 262 -3.72 -13.93 -0.12
C GLN A 262 -4.28 -15.33 0.12
N ILE A 263 -3.50 -16.15 0.79
CA ILE A 263 -3.94 -17.49 1.22
C ILE A 263 -4.65 -17.41 2.57
N TYR A 264 -5.57 -18.32 2.81
CA TYR A 264 -6.28 -18.49 4.07
C TYR A 264 -6.13 -19.92 4.57
N ILE A 265 -6.27 -20.14 5.87
CA ILE A 265 -6.13 -21.49 6.45
C ILE A 265 -7.08 -22.49 5.80
N GLN A 266 -8.28 -22.05 5.39
CA GLN A 266 -9.27 -22.86 4.69
C GLN A 266 -8.76 -23.39 3.35
N ASP A 267 -7.97 -22.60 2.60
CA ASP A 267 -7.39 -23.04 1.34
C ASP A 267 -6.42 -24.20 1.54
N LEU A 268 -5.61 -24.10 2.61
CA LEU A 268 -4.64 -25.12 2.97
C LEU A 268 -5.34 -26.42 3.42
N GLU A 269 -6.37 -26.29 4.26
CA GLU A 269 -7.14 -27.42 4.76
C GLU A 269 -7.91 -28.12 3.63
N GLN A 270 -8.55 -27.40 2.74
CA GLN A 270 -9.25 -27.95 1.57
C GLN A 270 -8.30 -28.72 0.66
N LEU A 271 -7.11 -28.16 0.38
CA LEU A 271 -6.11 -28.88 -0.41
C LEU A 271 -5.67 -30.16 0.29
N LYS A 272 -5.49 -30.13 1.62
CA LYS A 272 -5.11 -31.31 2.39
C LYS A 272 -6.12 -32.44 2.31
N GLU A 273 -7.41 -32.13 2.45
CA GLU A 273 -8.47 -33.11 2.32
C GLU A 273 -8.58 -33.65 0.87
N LYS A 274 -8.42 -32.78 -0.13
CA LYS A 274 -8.39 -33.19 -1.53
C LYS A 274 -7.26 -34.19 -1.83
N ILE A 275 -6.06 -33.95 -1.31
CA ILE A 275 -4.92 -34.86 -1.53
C ILE A 275 -5.15 -36.20 -0.82
N LYS A 276 -5.72 -36.20 0.39
CA LYS A 276 -6.00 -37.43 1.16
C LYS A 276 -7.09 -38.28 0.52
N SER A 277 -8.10 -37.68 -0.11
CA SER A 277 -9.21 -38.45 -0.74
C SER A 277 -8.80 -39.25 -1.98
N ILE A 278 -7.61 -39.01 -2.53
CA ILE A 278 -7.08 -39.68 -3.73
C ILE A 278 -6.10 -40.80 -3.34
N ASN A 279 -5.61 -40.81 -2.12
CA ASN A 279 -4.72 -41.87 -1.60
C ASN A 279 -5.52 -42.91 -0.82
#